data_4775be957f49f66b724fea34cedb77c6
#
_entry.id   4775be957f49f66b724fea34cedb77c6
#
_cell.length_a   1.000
_cell.length_b   1.000
_cell.length_c   1.000
_cell.angle_alpha   90.00
_cell.angle_beta   90.00
_cell.angle_gamma   90.00
#
_symmetry.space_group_name_H-M   'P 1'
#
loop_
_entity.id
_entity.type
_entity.pdbx_description
1 polymer ?
#
loop_
_entity_poly.entity_id
_entity_poly.type
_entity_poly.pdbx_seq_one_letter_code
_entity_poly.pdbx_strand_id
1 'polypeptide(L)'
;LDKKMAYCGSPEPLDKTETGRHGILYGEIDPESCQVTTLDFIPMAKLRYIPLIVRVTPDTTNTELYLKIAHEIEQRGNDNIFRFKVQGMRDPDISFDLDALKLRFRIADIIDETEPQYDFSALFAEHPSDMIGFYIQALKKPDMSPVEKKALFYGIHALLLTTDERS
;
A
#
# COMPACT_ATOMS: atom_id res chain seq x y z
N LEU A 1 -23.04 -0.68 23.10
CA LEU A 1 -23.85 -1.52 22.21
C LEU A 1 -24.93 -2.20 23.07
N ASP A 2 -26.18 -2.03 22.68
CA ASP A 2 -27.29 -2.70 23.34
C ASP A 2 -27.09 -4.23 23.18
N LYS A 3 -26.98 -4.94 24.29
CA LYS A 3 -26.74 -6.40 24.34
C LYS A 3 -27.84 -7.27 23.69
N LYS A 4 -28.88 -6.63 23.16
CA LYS A 4 -30.05 -7.30 22.58
C LYS A 4 -29.96 -7.50 21.05
N MET A 5 -28.95 -6.98 20.40
CA MET A 5 -28.79 -7.08 18.95
C MET A 5 -27.34 -7.41 18.58
N ALA A 6 -27.16 -8.46 17.82
CA ALA A 6 -25.85 -8.86 17.30
C ALA A 6 -25.99 -9.30 15.83
N TYR A 7 -24.97 -8.96 15.04
CA TYR A 7 -24.88 -9.34 13.63
C TYR A 7 -23.48 -9.92 13.35
N CYS A 8 -23.42 -11.15 12.86
CA CYS A 8 -22.16 -11.85 12.63
C CYS A 8 -21.52 -11.59 11.25
N GLY A 9 -22.26 -11.00 10.32
CA GLY A 9 -21.83 -10.92 8.94
C GLY A 9 -21.89 -12.26 8.21
N SER A 10 -21.10 -12.41 7.14
CA SER A 10 -20.94 -13.67 6.40
C SER A 10 -19.97 -14.63 7.10
N PRO A 11 -20.16 -15.95 7.03
CA PRO A 11 -19.21 -16.93 7.60
C PRO A 11 -17.85 -16.94 6.89
N GLU A 12 -17.81 -16.60 5.61
CA GLU A 12 -16.61 -16.43 4.78
C GLU A 12 -16.65 -15.04 4.11
N PRO A 13 -15.49 -14.41 3.82
CA PRO A 13 -15.48 -13.15 3.10
C PRO A 13 -15.95 -13.34 1.65
N LEU A 14 -16.88 -12.50 1.21
CA LEU A 14 -17.46 -12.56 -0.13
C LEU A 14 -16.64 -11.82 -1.17
N ASP A 15 -15.91 -10.78 -0.76
CA ASP A 15 -15.03 -10.01 -1.62
C ASP A 15 -13.81 -9.42 -0.88
N LYS A 16 -12.93 -8.76 -1.65
CA LYS A 16 -11.68 -8.20 -1.16
C LYS A 16 -11.82 -6.99 -0.21
N THR A 17 -13.02 -6.44 -0.03
CA THR A 17 -13.30 -5.33 0.89
C THR A 17 -13.66 -5.83 2.28
N GLU A 18 -14.13 -7.06 2.39
CA GLU A 18 -14.47 -7.71 3.64
C GLU A 18 -13.21 -8.22 4.34
N THR A 19 -12.58 -7.34 5.10
CA THR A 19 -11.37 -7.64 5.86
C THR A 19 -11.70 -8.02 7.30
N GLY A 20 -10.87 -8.85 7.94
CA GLY A 20 -11.04 -9.21 9.33
C GLY A 20 -11.46 -10.66 9.53
N ARG A 21 -12.12 -10.91 10.66
CA ARG A 21 -12.58 -12.26 11.02
C ARG A 21 -14.02 -12.46 10.57
N HIS A 22 -14.27 -13.57 9.88
CA HIS A 22 -15.58 -14.02 9.49
C HIS A 22 -15.94 -15.29 10.26
N GLY A 23 -17.23 -15.45 10.60
CA GLY A 23 -17.66 -16.57 11.43
C GLY A 23 -19.13 -16.47 11.80
N ILE A 24 -19.49 -17.16 12.87
CA ILE A 24 -20.84 -17.19 13.40
C ILE A 24 -20.89 -16.68 14.83
N LEU A 25 -22.07 -16.27 15.26
CA LEU A 25 -22.35 -16.01 16.66
C LEU A 25 -23.03 -17.23 17.26
N TYR A 26 -22.51 -17.69 18.40
CA TYR A 26 -23.14 -18.70 19.25
C TYR A 26 -23.54 -18.04 20.54
N GLY A 27 -24.78 -18.32 21.01
CA GLY A 27 -25.27 -17.75 22.25
C GLY A 27 -26.27 -18.61 22.93
N GLU A 28 -26.42 -18.42 24.23
CA GLU A 28 -27.40 -19.05 25.07
C GLU A 28 -28.37 -18.00 25.61
N ILE A 29 -29.65 -18.38 25.68
CA ILE A 29 -30.73 -17.56 26.20
C ILE A 29 -31.36 -18.28 27.39
N ASP A 30 -31.45 -17.60 28.51
CA ASP A 30 -32.21 -18.07 29.65
C ASP A 30 -33.71 -18.06 29.29
N PRO A 31 -34.38 -19.25 29.31
CA PRO A 31 -35.78 -19.36 28.90
C PRO A 31 -36.76 -18.64 29.84
N GLU A 32 -36.40 -18.44 31.12
CA GLU A 32 -37.26 -17.78 32.09
C GLU A 32 -37.21 -16.26 32.02
N SER A 33 -36.00 -15.71 31.93
CA SER A 33 -35.78 -14.27 31.86
C SER A 33 -35.71 -13.71 30.43
N CYS A 34 -35.63 -14.58 29.41
CA CYS A 34 -35.40 -14.23 28.02
C CYS A 34 -34.12 -13.36 27.80
N GLN A 35 -33.15 -13.50 28.69
CA GLN A 35 -31.92 -12.78 28.60
C GLN A 35 -30.80 -13.62 27.96
N VAL A 36 -29.97 -13.00 27.18
CA VAL A 36 -28.75 -13.63 26.63
C VAL A 36 -27.75 -13.83 27.77
N THR A 37 -27.43 -15.08 28.06
CA THR A 37 -26.46 -15.45 29.10
C THR A 37 -25.04 -15.53 28.57
N THR A 38 -24.89 -16.04 27.34
CA THR A 38 -23.58 -16.04 26.63
C THR A 38 -23.77 -15.58 25.20
N LEU A 39 -22.72 -14.96 24.63
CA LEU A 39 -22.68 -14.60 23.22
C LEU A 39 -21.21 -14.58 22.75
N ASP A 40 -20.84 -15.61 22.02
CA ASP A 40 -19.48 -15.83 21.57
C ASP A 40 -19.38 -15.76 20.04
N PHE A 41 -18.32 -15.12 19.55
CA PHE A 41 -17.99 -15.14 18.13
C PHE A 41 -17.07 -16.33 17.83
N ILE A 42 -17.52 -17.24 16.99
CA ILE A 42 -16.77 -18.42 16.54
C ILE A 42 -16.23 -18.13 15.13
N PRO A 43 -14.91 -17.93 14.96
CA PRO A 43 -14.32 -17.74 13.65
C PRO A 43 -14.42 -19.03 12.83
N MET A 44 -14.92 -18.93 11.60
CA MET A 44 -15.11 -20.09 10.70
C MET A 44 -14.38 -19.94 9.37
N ALA A 45 -14.08 -18.70 8.97
CA ALA A 45 -13.44 -18.44 7.70
C ALA A 45 -12.08 -19.14 7.57
N LYS A 46 -11.89 -19.85 6.48
CA LYS A 46 -10.64 -20.55 6.14
C LYS A 46 -9.57 -19.61 5.60
N LEU A 47 -9.99 -18.51 4.99
CA LEU A 47 -9.11 -17.48 4.47
C LEU A 47 -9.58 -16.07 4.87
N ARG A 48 -8.69 -15.12 4.78
CA ARG A 48 -8.99 -13.69 5.02
C ARG A 48 -8.36 -12.84 3.95
N TYR A 49 -9.01 -11.71 3.63
CA TYR A 49 -8.36 -10.64 2.89
C TYR A 49 -7.58 -9.75 3.87
N ILE A 50 -6.28 -9.63 3.65
CA ILE A 50 -5.38 -8.91 4.54
C ILE A 50 -4.78 -7.71 3.81
N PRO A 51 -5.21 -6.48 4.13
CA PRO A 51 -4.59 -5.28 3.60
C PRO A 51 -3.29 -4.98 4.34
N LEU A 52 -2.22 -4.66 3.59
CA LEU A 52 -0.89 -4.38 4.12
C LEU A 52 -0.25 -3.21 3.36
N ILE A 53 0.55 -2.44 4.10
CA ILE A 53 1.39 -1.39 3.53
C ILE A 53 2.84 -1.84 3.64
N VAL A 54 3.53 -1.89 2.50
CA VAL A 54 4.97 -2.14 2.43
C VAL A 54 5.67 -0.82 2.15
N ARG A 55 6.59 -0.45 3.04
CA ARG A 55 7.38 0.77 2.89
C ARG A 55 8.69 0.49 2.19
N VAL A 56 8.99 1.34 1.20
CA VAL A 56 10.24 1.31 0.44
C VAL A 56 11.05 2.59 0.67
N THR A 57 12.33 2.50 0.40
CA THR A 57 13.30 3.59 0.39
C THR A 57 14.00 3.60 -0.97
N PRO A 58 14.77 4.65 -1.34
CA PRO A 58 15.50 4.69 -2.61
C PRO A 58 16.45 3.52 -2.82
N ASP A 59 16.98 2.94 -1.75
CA ASP A 59 17.87 1.79 -1.83
C ASP A 59 17.11 0.46 -2.03
N THR A 60 15.77 0.48 -2.00
CA THR A 60 14.97 -0.75 -2.09
C THR A 60 14.96 -1.27 -3.52
N THR A 61 15.55 -2.42 -3.72
CA THR A 61 15.55 -3.16 -5.00
C THR A 61 14.29 -4.01 -5.18
N ASN A 62 14.05 -4.50 -6.40
CA ASN A 62 12.99 -5.47 -6.68
C ASN A 62 13.12 -6.75 -5.82
N THR A 63 14.33 -7.22 -5.60
CA THR A 63 14.61 -8.39 -4.74
C THR A 63 14.23 -8.11 -3.28
N GLU A 64 14.58 -6.95 -2.76
CA GLU A 64 14.24 -6.58 -1.38
C GLU A 64 12.74 -6.38 -1.19
N LEU A 65 12.05 -5.77 -2.16
CA LEU A 65 10.60 -5.66 -2.14
C LEU A 65 9.96 -7.06 -2.13
N TYR A 66 10.45 -7.98 -2.98
CA TYR A 66 10.01 -9.37 -2.99
C TYR A 66 10.17 -10.02 -1.62
N LEU A 67 11.35 -9.90 -0.99
CA LEU A 67 11.63 -10.50 0.32
C LEU A 67 10.76 -9.90 1.43
N LYS A 68 10.53 -8.59 1.42
CA LYS A 68 9.60 -7.93 2.36
C LYS A 68 8.18 -8.48 2.22
N ILE A 69 7.67 -8.59 1.00
CA ILE A 69 6.32 -9.11 0.72
C ILE A 69 6.23 -10.59 1.09
N ALA A 70 7.22 -11.41 0.74
CA ALA A 70 7.27 -12.83 1.10
C ALA A 70 7.25 -13.03 2.62
N HIS A 71 8.03 -12.24 3.35
CA HIS A 71 8.05 -12.27 4.81
C HIS A 71 6.69 -11.90 5.42
N GLU A 72 6.05 -10.84 4.93
CA GLU A 72 4.72 -10.42 5.40
C GLU A 72 3.65 -11.50 5.18
N ILE A 73 3.72 -12.20 4.05
CA ILE A 73 2.82 -13.30 3.71
C ILE A 73 3.07 -14.50 4.64
N GLU A 74 4.32 -14.90 4.83
CA GLU A 74 4.71 -16.02 5.69
C GLU A 74 4.24 -15.82 7.14
N GLN A 75 4.45 -14.62 7.68
CA GLN A 75 4.03 -14.27 9.05
C GLN A 75 2.51 -14.35 9.26
N ARG A 76 1.70 -14.17 8.23
CA ARG A 76 0.24 -14.14 8.32
C ARG A 76 -0.45 -15.38 7.77
N GLY A 77 0.31 -16.31 7.20
CA GLY A 77 -0.15 -17.56 6.62
C GLY A 77 -0.47 -17.48 5.14
N ASN A 78 0.11 -18.39 4.39
CA ASN A 78 0.07 -18.46 2.91
C ASN A 78 -1.34 -18.76 2.34
N ASP A 79 -2.28 -19.22 3.17
CA ASP A 79 -3.66 -19.50 2.74
C ASP A 79 -4.50 -18.24 2.57
N ASN A 80 -4.08 -17.13 3.17
CA ASN A 80 -4.78 -15.85 3.07
C ASN A 80 -4.58 -15.19 1.70
N ILE A 81 -5.44 -14.23 1.40
CA ILE A 81 -5.37 -13.40 0.19
C ILE A 81 -4.92 -11.99 0.63
N PHE A 82 -3.91 -11.47 -0.03
CA PHE A 82 -3.29 -10.20 0.37
C PHE A 82 -3.65 -9.06 -0.57
N ARG A 83 -3.71 -7.86 0.00
CA ARG A 83 -3.81 -6.59 -0.74
C ARG A 83 -2.68 -5.70 -0.27
N PHE A 84 -1.77 -5.36 -1.15
CA PHE A 84 -0.63 -4.52 -0.81
C PHE A 84 -0.77 -3.11 -1.36
N LYS A 85 -0.28 -2.14 -0.58
CA LYS A 85 0.10 -0.82 -1.04
C LYS A 85 1.60 -0.65 -0.83
N VAL A 86 2.33 -0.38 -1.90
CA VAL A 86 3.75 -0.05 -1.82
C VAL A 86 3.86 1.46 -1.69
N GLN A 87 4.45 1.95 -0.61
CA GLN A 87 4.54 3.38 -0.30
C GLN A 87 5.96 3.78 0.06
N GLY A 88 6.32 5.00 -0.21
CA GLY A 88 7.61 5.59 0.15
C GLY A 88 8.31 6.22 -1.04
N MET A 89 9.56 6.54 -0.85
CA MET A 89 10.40 7.08 -1.90
C MET A 89 11.19 5.94 -2.56
N ARG A 90 11.26 5.94 -3.88
CA ARG A 90 12.07 4.99 -4.65
C ARG A 90 13.15 5.72 -5.45
N ASP A 91 14.17 5.01 -5.85
CA ASP A 91 15.10 5.49 -6.88
C ASP A 91 14.33 5.78 -8.17
N PRO A 92 14.56 6.91 -8.86
CA PRO A 92 13.90 7.23 -10.13
C PRO A 92 14.06 6.15 -11.20
N ASP A 93 15.21 5.47 -11.23
CA ASP A 93 15.55 4.46 -12.24
C ASP A 93 14.97 3.07 -11.91
N ILE A 94 14.38 2.90 -10.72
CA ILE A 94 13.75 1.64 -10.32
C ILE A 94 12.26 1.67 -10.63
N SER A 95 11.82 0.68 -11.42
CA SER A 95 10.41 0.30 -11.56
C SER A 95 10.18 -1.04 -10.87
N PHE A 96 9.19 -1.11 -9.98
CA PHE A 96 8.87 -2.35 -9.28
C PHE A 96 8.02 -3.27 -10.17
N ASP A 97 8.47 -4.52 -10.34
CA ASP A 97 7.73 -5.55 -11.07
C ASP A 97 6.63 -6.16 -10.17
N LEU A 98 5.52 -5.44 -10.04
CA LEU A 98 4.40 -5.85 -9.21
C LEU A 98 3.60 -7.00 -9.81
N ASP A 99 3.64 -7.19 -11.11
CA ASP A 99 2.93 -8.28 -11.77
C ASP A 99 3.62 -9.63 -11.52
N ALA A 100 4.94 -9.67 -11.49
CA ALA A 100 5.67 -10.86 -11.07
C ALA A 100 5.29 -11.30 -9.64
N LEU A 101 5.03 -10.36 -8.74
CA LEU A 101 4.57 -10.64 -7.38
C LEU A 101 3.17 -11.27 -7.36
N LYS A 102 2.24 -10.76 -8.17
CA LYS A 102 0.88 -11.33 -8.30
C LYS A 102 0.89 -12.75 -8.84
N LEU A 103 1.81 -13.04 -9.75
CA LEU A 103 1.94 -14.39 -10.32
C LEU A 103 2.46 -15.43 -9.31
N ARG A 104 3.23 -14.97 -8.31
CA ARG A 104 3.91 -15.85 -7.37
C ARG A 104 3.19 -16.03 -6.05
N PHE A 105 2.38 -15.06 -5.64
CA PHE A 105 1.68 -15.04 -4.37
C PHE A 105 0.17 -14.88 -4.56
N ARG A 106 -0.59 -15.22 -3.53
CA ARG A 106 -2.04 -15.00 -3.50
C ARG A 106 -2.37 -13.53 -3.20
N ILE A 107 -2.10 -12.67 -4.16
CA ILE A 107 -2.32 -11.23 -4.08
C ILE A 107 -3.53 -10.87 -4.93
N ALA A 108 -4.60 -10.36 -4.29
CA ALA A 108 -5.78 -9.87 -4.97
C ALA A 108 -5.55 -8.50 -5.62
N ASP A 109 -4.72 -7.68 -4.97
CA ASP A 109 -4.45 -6.31 -5.41
C ASP A 109 -3.10 -5.83 -4.86
N ILE A 110 -2.34 -5.12 -5.70
CA ILE A 110 -1.11 -4.44 -5.31
C ILE A 110 -1.03 -3.11 -6.04
N ILE A 111 -0.93 -2.03 -5.27
CA ILE A 111 -0.96 -0.66 -5.78
C ILE A 111 0.39 -0.02 -5.49
N ASP A 112 1.01 0.55 -6.51
CA ASP A 112 2.19 1.39 -6.38
C ASP A 112 1.75 2.82 -6.05
N GLU A 113 2.05 3.24 -4.83
CA GLU A 113 1.90 4.61 -4.34
C GLU A 113 3.29 5.19 -3.98
N THR A 114 4.34 4.73 -4.65
CA THR A 114 5.70 5.25 -4.45
C THR A 114 5.94 6.52 -5.26
N GLU A 115 6.81 7.38 -4.73
CA GLU A 115 7.27 8.59 -5.43
C GLU A 115 8.78 8.49 -5.70
N PRO A 116 9.26 8.86 -6.90
CA PRO A 116 10.70 8.88 -7.17
C PRO A 116 11.38 9.97 -6.34
N GLN A 117 12.54 9.66 -5.77
CA GLN A 117 13.36 10.62 -5.03
C GLN A 117 14.38 11.24 -5.95
N TYR A 118 14.19 12.50 -6.33
CA TYR A 118 15.14 13.24 -7.18
C TYR A 118 16.21 13.95 -6.36
N ASP A 119 17.48 13.80 -6.77
CA ASP A 119 18.54 14.71 -6.38
C ASP A 119 18.55 15.93 -7.32
N PHE A 120 17.84 16.98 -6.91
CA PHE A 120 17.78 18.22 -7.70
C PHE A 120 19.13 18.90 -7.89
N SER A 121 20.16 18.58 -7.11
CA SER A 121 21.50 19.17 -7.31
C SER A 121 22.26 18.43 -8.40
N ALA A 122 22.17 17.10 -8.40
CA ALA A 122 22.71 16.27 -9.48
C ALA A 122 22.01 16.58 -10.80
N LEU A 123 20.67 16.61 -10.81
CA LEU A 123 19.87 16.95 -12.00
C LEU A 123 20.22 18.33 -12.56
N PHE A 124 20.44 19.34 -11.71
CA PHE A 124 20.87 20.66 -12.18
C PHE A 124 22.25 20.62 -12.82
N ALA A 125 23.17 19.81 -12.29
CA ALA A 125 24.52 19.68 -12.87
C ALA A 125 24.50 18.96 -14.22
N GLU A 126 23.58 17.99 -14.40
CA GLU A 126 23.40 17.28 -15.68
C GLU A 126 22.66 18.12 -16.73
N HIS A 127 21.78 19.02 -16.30
CA HIS A 127 20.93 19.85 -17.15
C HIS A 127 21.15 21.36 -16.96
N PRO A 128 22.40 21.88 -17.13
CA PRO A 128 22.71 23.25 -16.73
C PRO A 128 22.09 24.34 -17.65
N SER A 129 21.67 23.96 -18.86
CA SER A 129 21.26 24.92 -19.91
C SER A 129 19.97 24.53 -20.64
N ASP A 130 19.18 23.64 -20.06
CA ASP A 130 17.89 23.23 -20.60
C ASP A 130 16.70 23.58 -19.68
N MET A 131 15.51 23.15 -20.08
CA MET A 131 14.28 23.46 -19.36
C MET A 131 14.29 22.90 -17.91
N ILE A 132 14.90 21.74 -17.69
CA ILE A 132 15.00 21.10 -16.38
C ILE A 132 15.86 21.96 -15.44
N GLY A 133 17.06 22.34 -15.90
CA GLY A 133 17.96 23.21 -15.15
C GLY A 133 17.36 24.58 -14.85
N PHE A 134 16.73 25.22 -15.83
CA PHE A 134 16.09 26.53 -15.63
C PHE A 134 14.91 26.41 -14.62
N TYR A 135 14.13 25.32 -14.67
CA TYR A 135 13.05 25.11 -13.74
C TYR A 135 13.55 24.92 -12.31
N ILE A 136 14.60 24.10 -12.12
CA ILE A 136 15.25 23.90 -10.81
C ILE A 136 15.77 25.25 -10.29
N GLN A 137 16.49 26.02 -11.11
CA GLN A 137 17.06 27.31 -10.72
C GLN A 137 15.99 28.32 -10.30
N ALA A 138 14.84 28.33 -10.98
CA ALA A 138 13.76 29.27 -10.72
C ALA A 138 13.03 28.95 -9.39
N LEU A 139 12.88 27.69 -9.03
CA LEU A 139 12.05 27.27 -7.89
C LEU A 139 12.85 26.84 -6.66
N LYS A 140 14.06 26.31 -6.80
CA LYS A 140 14.86 25.80 -5.68
C LYS A 140 15.35 26.96 -4.79
N LYS A 141 14.90 26.98 -3.53
CA LYS A 141 15.28 27.96 -2.51
C LYS A 141 15.63 27.24 -1.20
N PRO A 142 16.44 27.85 -0.31
CA PRO A 142 16.78 27.25 0.99
C PRO A 142 15.54 26.94 1.85
N ASP A 143 14.58 27.87 1.89
CA ASP A 143 13.40 27.81 2.77
C ASP A 143 12.12 27.59 1.96
N MET A 144 12.04 26.46 1.25
CA MET A 144 10.85 26.13 0.46
C MET A 144 9.70 25.66 1.36
N SER A 145 8.52 26.24 1.15
CA SER A 145 7.26 25.76 1.73
C SER A 145 6.92 24.36 1.20
N PRO A 146 6.02 23.59 1.90
CA PRO A 146 5.57 22.28 1.41
C PRO A 146 4.96 22.32 0.00
N VAL A 147 4.28 23.42 -0.35
CA VAL A 147 3.68 23.61 -1.68
C VAL A 147 4.75 23.78 -2.75
N GLU A 148 5.76 24.62 -2.47
CA GLU A 148 6.88 24.84 -3.41
C GLU A 148 7.72 23.58 -3.64
N LYS A 149 7.95 22.76 -2.58
CA LYS A 149 8.60 21.45 -2.71
C LYS A 149 7.83 20.52 -3.64
N LYS A 150 6.51 20.45 -3.48
CA LYS A 150 5.65 19.67 -4.37
C LYS A 150 5.64 20.21 -5.80
N ALA A 151 5.58 21.52 -5.97
CA ALA A 151 5.63 22.14 -7.30
C ALA A 151 6.95 21.80 -8.02
N LEU A 152 8.09 21.94 -7.32
CA LEU A 152 9.40 21.55 -7.88
C LEU A 152 9.42 20.08 -8.27
N PHE A 153 8.96 19.19 -7.37
CA PHE A 153 8.92 17.75 -7.61
C PHE A 153 8.09 17.38 -8.83
N TYR A 154 6.81 17.80 -8.87
CA TYR A 154 5.91 17.43 -9.98
C TYR A 154 6.31 18.06 -11.32
N GLY A 155 6.86 19.28 -11.29
CA GLY A 155 7.34 19.92 -12.52
C GLY A 155 8.55 19.19 -13.11
N ILE A 156 9.53 18.82 -12.28
CA ILE A 156 10.67 18.01 -12.73
C ILE A 156 10.22 16.63 -13.21
N HIS A 157 9.35 15.97 -12.47
CA HIS A 157 8.81 14.67 -12.87
C HIS A 157 8.14 14.73 -14.26
N ALA A 158 7.31 15.74 -14.51
CA ALA A 158 6.68 15.94 -15.82
C ALA A 158 7.69 16.21 -16.93
N LEU A 159 8.72 17.02 -16.68
CA LEU A 159 9.76 17.31 -17.67
C LEU A 159 10.59 16.08 -18.03
N LEU A 160 10.97 15.26 -17.06
CA LEU A 160 11.71 14.02 -17.29
C LEU A 160 10.90 13.03 -18.11
N LEU A 161 9.61 12.82 -17.80
CA LEU A 161 8.73 11.93 -18.58
C LEU A 161 8.64 12.35 -20.06
N THR A 162 8.61 13.64 -20.35
CA THR A 162 8.56 14.13 -21.75
C THR A 162 9.88 14.00 -22.50
N THR A 163 10.99 13.85 -21.78
CA THR A 163 12.32 13.67 -22.38
C THR A 163 12.53 12.19 -22.77
N ASP A 164 12.08 11.25 -21.95
CA ASP A 164 12.18 9.81 -22.21
C ASP A 164 11.35 9.37 -23.42
N GLU A 165 10.20 9.99 -23.68
CA GLU A 165 9.35 9.68 -24.84
C GLU A 165 9.96 10.10 -26.19
N ARG A 166 11.07 10.84 -26.21
CA ARG A 166 11.73 11.36 -27.41
C ARG A 166 13.05 10.67 -27.76
N SER A 167 13.47 9.72 -26.94
CA SER A 167 14.70 8.92 -27.15
C SER A 167 14.37 7.55 -27.70
#